data_67e8bf43ddabc764b19ddc3831387f49
#
_entry.id   67e8bf43ddabc764b19ddc3831387f49
#
_cell.length_a   1.000
_cell.length_b   1.000
_cell.length_c   1.000
_cell.angle_alpha   90.00
_cell.angle_beta   90.00
_cell.angle_gamma   90.00
#
_symmetry.space_group_name_H-M   'P 1'
#
loop_
_entity.id
_entity.type
_entity.pdbx_description
1 polymer ?
#
loop_
_entity_poly.entity_id
_entity_poly.type
_entity_poly.pdbx_seq_one_letter_code
_entity_poly.pdbx_strand_id
1 'polypeptide(L)'
;TGFDRPNLYFGVEEPRDKYAAVTRYLAAHTGASGIVYCLTRKTVEEVCEKLRADGYAATRYHAGLSADERQRNQDAFLYDEARVMVATNAFGMGIDKSNVSFVLHYNMPKNIESYYQEAGRAGRDGQPADCILLYGGKDVVTNRFFIEKDDENDALDEETRRLVREKD
;
A
#
# COMPACT_ATOMS: atom_id res chain seq x y z
N THR A 1 16.84 9.29 -5.24
CA THR A 1 16.33 8.22 -4.41
C THR A 1 14.83 8.38 -4.20
N GLY A 2 14.17 7.29 -3.77
CA GLY A 2 12.77 7.34 -3.47
C GLY A 2 12.41 8.22 -2.28
N PHE A 3 13.42 8.66 -1.55
CA PHE A 3 13.23 9.50 -0.37
C PHE A 3 13.14 10.98 -0.71
N ASP A 4 13.61 11.35 -1.88
CA ASP A 4 13.59 12.76 -2.31
C ASP A 4 12.31 13.05 -3.07
N ARG A 5 11.18 12.83 -2.37
CA ARG A 5 9.85 13.03 -2.92
C ARG A 5 9.06 13.89 -1.93
N PRO A 6 9.26 15.22 -1.99
CA PRO A 6 8.64 16.11 -0.99
C PRO A 6 7.11 16.14 -1.02
N ASN A 7 6.51 15.68 -2.12
CA ASN A 7 5.06 15.63 -2.23
C ASN A 7 4.45 14.39 -1.52
N LEU A 8 5.28 13.46 -1.05
CA LEU A 8 4.77 12.27 -0.35
C LEU A 8 4.79 12.48 1.15
N TYR A 9 3.66 12.19 1.78
CA TYR A 9 3.57 12.14 3.23
C TYR A 9 3.69 10.68 3.67
N PHE A 10 4.61 10.39 4.58
CA PHE A 10 4.77 9.05 5.15
C PHE A 10 4.25 9.06 6.57
N GLY A 11 3.30 8.16 6.85
CA GLY A 11 2.72 8.05 8.17
C GLY A 11 2.54 6.59 8.57
N VAL A 12 2.43 6.37 9.88
CA VAL A 12 2.12 5.07 10.44
C VAL A 12 0.95 5.26 11.39
N GLU A 13 -0.04 4.38 11.27
CA GLU A 13 -1.20 4.37 12.15
C GLU A 13 -1.33 2.99 12.79
N GLU A 14 -1.82 2.97 14.02
CA GLU A 14 -2.03 1.73 14.74
C GLU A 14 -3.52 1.59 15.09
N PRO A 15 -4.36 1.32 14.08
CA PRO A 15 -5.80 1.25 14.32
C PRO A 15 -6.20 -0.07 14.98
N ARG A 16 -7.30 -0.04 15.72
CA ARG A 16 -7.88 -1.26 16.26
C ARG A 16 -8.45 -2.13 15.15
N ASP A 17 -8.98 -1.50 14.13
CA ASP A 17 -9.60 -2.16 12.99
C ASP A 17 -9.00 -1.56 11.73
N LYS A 18 -8.15 -2.34 11.08
CA LYS A 18 -7.47 -1.88 9.87
C LYS A 18 -8.44 -1.57 8.73
N TYR A 19 -9.46 -2.40 8.58
CA TYR A 19 -10.43 -2.16 7.52
C TYR A 19 -11.18 -0.85 7.75
N ALA A 20 -11.57 -0.58 8.99
CA ALA A 20 -12.21 0.69 9.33
C ALA A 20 -11.30 1.87 9.03
N ALA A 21 -9.98 1.70 9.25
CA ALA A 21 -9.02 2.75 8.92
C ALA A 21 -8.99 3.02 7.42
N VAL A 22 -9.07 1.97 6.60
CA VAL A 22 -9.10 2.12 5.15
C VAL A 22 -10.34 2.89 4.72
N THR A 23 -11.52 2.49 5.20
CA THR A 23 -12.76 3.15 4.79
C THR A 23 -12.83 4.60 5.30
N ARG A 24 -12.29 4.84 6.48
CA ARG A 24 -12.21 6.20 7.03
C ARG A 24 -11.35 7.09 6.14
N TYR A 25 -10.22 6.56 5.68
CA TYR A 25 -9.36 7.28 4.75
C TYR A 25 -10.09 7.59 3.45
N LEU A 26 -10.74 6.57 2.88
CA LEU A 26 -11.45 6.74 1.60
C LEU A 26 -12.59 7.74 1.71
N ALA A 27 -13.31 7.76 2.83
CA ALA A 27 -14.39 8.71 3.05
C ALA A 27 -13.86 10.14 3.21
N ALA A 28 -12.69 10.31 3.80
CA ALA A 28 -12.10 11.62 4.00
C ALA A 28 -11.44 12.17 2.73
N HIS A 29 -11.16 11.31 1.74
CA HIS A 29 -10.45 11.70 0.52
C HIS A 29 -11.27 11.33 -0.70
N THR A 30 -12.47 11.86 -0.78
CA THR A 30 -13.42 11.58 -1.86
C THR A 30 -12.78 11.83 -3.21
N GLY A 31 -12.93 10.86 -4.11
CA GLY A 31 -12.38 10.98 -5.46
C GLY A 31 -10.92 10.58 -5.60
N ALA A 32 -10.20 10.37 -4.51
CA ALA A 32 -8.81 9.94 -4.59
C ALA A 32 -8.73 8.49 -5.07
N SER A 33 -7.72 8.20 -5.89
CA SER A 33 -7.46 6.86 -6.40
C SER A 33 -6.15 6.35 -5.80
N GLY A 34 -6.11 5.08 -5.43
CA GLY A 34 -4.90 4.56 -4.82
C GLY A 34 -4.88 3.06 -4.62
N ILE A 35 -3.83 2.62 -3.95
CA ILE A 35 -3.52 1.20 -3.79
C ILE A 35 -3.54 0.82 -2.31
N VAL A 36 -4.13 -0.34 -2.01
CA VAL A 36 -4.04 -0.96 -0.70
C VAL A 36 -3.22 -2.23 -0.86
N TYR A 37 -2.02 -2.23 -0.30
CA TYR A 37 -1.14 -3.40 -0.36
C TYR A 37 -1.39 -4.32 0.81
N CYS A 38 -1.57 -5.60 0.53
CA CYS A 38 -1.74 -6.64 1.53
C CYS A 38 -0.62 -7.67 1.39
N LEU A 39 -0.32 -8.35 2.48
CA LEU A 39 0.77 -9.32 2.50
C LEU A 39 0.41 -10.62 1.79
N THR A 40 -0.86 -11.05 1.88
CA THR A 40 -1.29 -12.34 1.33
C THR A 40 -2.45 -12.19 0.35
N ARG A 41 -2.56 -13.18 -0.53
CA ARG A 41 -3.69 -13.25 -1.47
C ARG A 41 -5.02 -13.30 -0.74
N LYS A 42 -5.08 -14.04 0.36
CA LYS A 42 -6.30 -14.16 1.16
C LYS A 42 -6.76 -12.80 1.66
N THR A 43 -5.85 -12.00 2.19
CA THR A 43 -6.19 -10.67 2.69
C THR A 43 -6.62 -9.75 1.55
N VAL A 44 -5.98 -9.86 0.39
CA VAL A 44 -6.41 -9.10 -0.79
C VAL A 44 -7.87 -9.41 -1.12
N GLU A 45 -8.23 -10.70 -1.16
CA GLU A 45 -9.60 -11.11 -1.48
C GLU A 45 -10.59 -10.58 -0.44
N GLU A 46 -10.26 -10.70 0.84
CA GLU A 46 -11.13 -10.25 1.92
C GLU A 46 -11.36 -8.74 1.87
N VAL A 47 -10.30 -7.98 1.72
CA VAL A 47 -10.39 -6.51 1.72
C VAL A 47 -11.14 -6.02 0.48
N CYS A 48 -10.82 -6.58 -0.68
CA CYS A 48 -11.49 -6.20 -1.92
C CYS A 48 -12.99 -6.48 -1.85
N GLU A 49 -13.37 -7.66 -1.33
CA GLU A 49 -14.75 -8.05 -1.20
C GLU A 49 -15.52 -7.12 -0.26
N LYS A 50 -14.92 -6.80 0.88
CA LYS A 50 -15.53 -5.87 1.83
C LYS A 50 -15.71 -4.47 1.24
N LEU A 51 -14.72 -3.98 0.52
CA LEU A 51 -14.82 -2.67 -0.12
C LEU A 51 -15.94 -2.64 -1.14
N ARG A 52 -16.06 -3.68 -1.95
CA ARG A 52 -17.14 -3.78 -2.93
C ARG A 52 -18.50 -3.83 -2.26
N ALA A 53 -18.61 -4.58 -1.18
CA ALA A 53 -19.86 -4.67 -0.41
C ALA A 53 -20.24 -3.33 0.19
N ASP A 54 -19.27 -2.49 0.53
CA ASP A 54 -19.51 -1.16 1.08
C ASP A 54 -19.67 -0.10 -0.01
N GLY A 55 -19.73 -0.51 -1.27
CA GLY A 55 -20.02 0.40 -2.38
C GLY A 55 -18.82 1.07 -3.04
N TYR A 56 -17.59 0.67 -2.67
CA TYR A 56 -16.41 1.24 -3.30
C TYR A 56 -16.07 0.52 -4.59
N ALA A 57 -15.64 1.28 -5.60
CA ALA A 57 -15.17 0.71 -6.86
C ALA A 57 -13.75 0.17 -6.65
N ALA A 58 -13.67 -1.08 -6.19
CA ALA A 58 -12.40 -1.73 -5.87
C ALA A 58 -12.16 -2.92 -6.79
N THR A 59 -10.90 -3.15 -7.13
CA THR A 59 -10.49 -4.35 -7.85
C THR A 59 -9.26 -4.94 -7.16
N ARG A 60 -8.77 -6.06 -7.66
CA ARG A 60 -7.74 -6.84 -6.97
C ARG A 60 -6.66 -7.28 -7.92
N TYR A 61 -5.47 -7.56 -7.37
CA TYR A 61 -4.35 -8.04 -8.17
C TYR A 61 -3.44 -8.90 -7.31
N HIS A 62 -3.29 -10.16 -7.70
CA HIS A 62 -2.30 -11.06 -7.11
C HIS A 62 -1.99 -12.18 -8.08
N ALA A 63 -0.92 -12.92 -7.82
CA ALA A 63 -0.42 -13.92 -8.75
C ALA A 63 -1.34 -15.12 -8.95
N GLY A 64 -2.31 -15.32 -8.05
CA GLY A 64 -3.28 -16.41 -8.17
C GLY A 64 -4.38 -16.16 -9.19
N LEU A 65 -4.54 -14.94 -9.66
CA LEU A 65 -5.53 -14.61 -10.69
C LEU A 65 -5.01 -15.00 -12.07
N SER A 66 -5.93 -15.26 -13.01
CA SER A 66 -5.52 -15.52 -14.39
C SER A 66 -4.87 -14.28 -14.99
N ALA A 67 -4.06 -14.48 -16.03
CA ALA A 67 -3.43 -13.38 -16.74
C ALA A 67 -4.48 -12.40 -17.29
N ASP A 68 -5.57 -12.91 -17.80
CA ASP A 68 -6.64 -12.08 -18.34
C ASP A 68 -7.30 -11.24 -17.26
N GLU A 69 -7.56 -11.83 -16.09
CA GLU A 69 -8.16 -11.07 -15.01
C GLU A 69 -7.19 -10.01 -14.47
N ARG A 70 -5.91 -10.35 -14.33
CA ARG A 70 -4.92 -9.36 -13.91
C ARG A 70 -4.89 -8.17 -14.86
N GLN A 71 -4.95 -8.44 -16.15
CA GLN A 71 -4.92 -7.37 -17.15
C GLN A 71 -6.18 -6.51 -17.08
N ARG A 72 -7.35 -7.13 -16.97
CA ARG A 72 -8.61 -6.38 -16.86
C ARG A 72 -8.65 -5.52 -15.61
N ASN A 73 -8.18 -6.06 -14.48
CA ASN A 73 -8.18 -5.33 -13.21
C ASN A 73 -7.19 -4.18 -13.22
N GLN A 74 -6.02 -4.41 -13.83
CA GLN A 74 -5.03 -3.37 -14.01
C GLN A 74 -5.57 -2.23 -14.86
N ASP A 75 -6.23 -2.58 -15.97
CA ASP A 75 -6.82 -1.58 -16.86
C ASP A 75 -7.93 -0.80 -16.17
N ALA A 76 -8.76 -1.47 -15.39
CA ALA A 76 -9.82 -0.81 -14.63
C ALA A 76 -9.25 0.24 -13.69
N PHE A 77 -8.15 -0.08 -13.03
CA PHE A 77 -7.50 0.86 -12.13
C PHE A 77 -6.80 1.98 -12.90
N LEU A 78 -6.12 1.62 -13.98
CA LEU A 78 -5.37 2.58 -14.79
C LEU A 78 -6.28 3.65 -15.39
N TYR A 79 -7.46 3.25 -15.83
CA TYR A 79 -8.41 4.15 -16.48
C TYR A 79 -9.51 4.67 -15.53
N ASP A 80 -9.28 4.57 -14.24
CA ASP A 80 -10.15 5.12 -13.19
C ASP A 80 -11.56 4.52 -13.14
N GLU A 81 -11.74 3.33 -13.69
CA GLU A 81 -12.97 2.56 -13.51
C GLU A 81 -13.02 1.95 -12.12
N ALA A 82 -11.86 1.57 -11.59
CA ALA A 82 -11.71 1.16 -10.20
C ALA A 82 -10.92 2.24 -9.47
N ARG A 83 -11.49 2.74 -8.40
CA ARG A 83 -10.87 3.77 -7.58
C ARG A 83 -9.74 3.19 -6.73
N VAL A 84 -9.90 1.95 -6.25
CA VAL A 84 -8.99 1.32 -5.31
C VAL A 84 -8.49 0.01 -5.90
N MET A 85 -7.18 -0.16 -5.93
CA MET A 85 -6.55 -1.42 -6.27
C MET A 85 -6.09 -2.09 -4.97
N VAL A 86 -6.60 -3.30 -4.69
CA VAL A 86 -6.14 -4.08 -3.54
C VAL A 86 -5.19 -5.15 -4.08
N ALA A 87 -3.96 -5.17 -3.62
CA ALA A 87 -2.94 -5.98 -4.27
C ALA A 87 -1.88 -6.51 -3.32
N THR A 88 -1.22 -7.58 -3.76
CA THR A 88 0.03 -8.02 -3.15
C THR A 88 1.19 -7.32 -3.87
N ASN A 89 2.43 -7.63 -3.46
CA ASN A 89 3.63 -7.08 -4.08
C ASN A 89 3.80 -7.50 -5.56
N ALA A 90 2.97 -8.43 -6.05
CA ALA A 90 3.01 -8.80 -7.46
C ALA A 90 2.53 -7.68 -8.37
N PHE A 91 1.78 -6.72 -7.80
CA PHE A 91 1.27 -5.60 -8.57
C PHE A 91 2.30 -4.48 -8.65
N GLY A 92 2.38 -3.86 -9.81
CA GLY A 92 3.10 -2.61 -9.96
C GLY A 92 4.24 -2.62 -10.94
N MET A 93 4.70 -3.77 -11.37
CA MET A 93 5.75 -3.82 -12.39
C MET A 93 5.18 -3.31 -13.71
N GLY A 94 5.76 -2.23 -14.21
CA GLY A 94 5.32 -1.66 -15.48
C GLY A 94 4.06 -0.80 -15.42
N ILE A 95 3.53 -0.59 -14.22
CA ILE A 95 2.34 0.27 -14.05
C ILE A 95 2.77 1.74 -14.07
N ASP A 96 2.14 2.51 -14.94
CA ASP A 96 2.44 3.93 -15.06
C ASP A 96 1.15 4.73 -14.91
N LYS A 97 0.65 4.78 -13.69
CA LYS A 97 -0.52 5.59 -13.33
C LYS A 97 -0.02 6.79 -12.54
N SER A 98 -0.18 7.98 -13.10
CA SER A 98 0.38 9.20 -12.50
C SER A 98 -0.43 9.74 -11.31
N ASN A 99 -1.72 9.47 -11.29
CA ASN A 99 -2.64 10.05 -10.31
C ASN A 99 -2.96 9.13 -9.13
N VAL A 100 -1.98 8.34 -8.68
CA VAL A 100 -2.13 7.56 -7.46
C VAL A 100 -1.93 8.51 -6.28
N SER A 101 -3.00 8.78 -5.54
CA SER A 101 -3.00 9.76 -4.45
C SER A 101 -2.70 9.14 -3.10
N PHE A 102 -2.79 7.82 -2.97
CA PHE A 102 -2.47 7.16 -1.72
C PHE A 102 -1.95 5.75 -1.97
N VAL A 103 -1.09 5.30 -1.06
CA VAL A 103 -0.68 3.91 -0.95
C VAL A 103 -0.83 3.55 0.53
N LEU A 104 -1.77 2.66 0.83
CA LEU A 104 -1.99 2.19 2.19
C LEU A 104 -1.44 0.78 2.30
N HIS A 105 -0.55 0.56 3.25
CA HIS A 105 -0.06 -0.78 3.54
C HIS A 105 -0.90 -1.38 4.64
N TYR A 106 -1.77 -2.31 4.26
CA TYR A 106 -2.69 -2.98 5.17
C TYR A 106 -1.94 -3.91 6.12
N ASN A 107 -0.80 -4.42 5.66
CA ASN A 107 0.09 -5.25 6.45
C ASN A 107 1.51 -4.72 6.34
N MET A 108 2.35 -5.06 7.32
CA MET A 108 3.77 -4.73 7.27
C MET A 108 4.38 -5.43 6.06
N PRO A 109 5.08 -4.71 5.18
CA PRO A 109 5.74 -5.34 4.03
C PRO A 109 6.90 -6.21 4.48
N LYS A 110 7.39 -7.07 3.56
CA LYS A 110 8.43 -8.04 3.88
C LYS A 110 9.77 -7.39 4.23
N ASN A 111 10.07 -6.26 3.61
CA ASN A 111 11.32 -5.55 3.85
C ASN A 111 11.15 -4.09 3.46
N ILE A 112 12.12 -3.28 3.85
CA ILE A 112 12.08 -1.84 3.64
C ILE A 112 12.17 -1.48 2.16
N GLU A 113 12.95 -2.23 1.42
CA GLU A 113 13.10 -1.98 -0.01
C GLU A 113 11.76 -2.12 -0.73
N SER A 114 11.03 -3.20 -0.44
CA SER A 114 9.69 -3.38 -0.99
C SER A 114 8.75 -2.26 -0.58
N TYR A 115 8.83 -1.83 0.67
CA TYR A 115 8.00 -0.75 1.17
C TYR A 115 8.18 0.52 0.34
N TYR A 116 9.42 0.93 0.11
CA TYR A 116 9.67 2.15 -0.64
C TYR A 116 9.35 2.01 -2.12
N GLN A 117 9.57 0.84 -2.70
CA GLN A 117 9.17 0.60 -4.09
C GLN A 117 7.66 0.73 -4.25
N GLU A 118 6.91 0.17 -3.31
CA GLU A 118 5.45 0.22 -3.35
C GLU A 118 4.93 1.62 -3.06
N ALA A 119 5.44 2.27 -2.04
CA ALA A 119 5.04 3.63 -1.69
C ALA A 119 5.42 4.63 -2.79
N GLY A 120 6.52 4.38 -3.48
CA GLY A 120 6.99 5.25 -4.54
C GLY A 120 6.07 5.34 -5.76
N ARG A 121 5.03 4.52 -5.81
CA ARG A 121 4.05 4.60 -6.89
C ARG A 121 3.08 5.76 -6.71
N ALA A 122 3.03 6.35 -5.52
CA ALA A 122 2.15 7.47 -5.23
C ALA A 122 2.74 8.79 -5.74
N GLY A 123 1.88 9.72 -6.08
CA GLY A 123 2.26 11.10 -6.33
C GLY A 123 3.19 11.34 -7.50
N ARG A 124 3.15 10.51 -8.52
CA ARG A 124 4.03 10.68 -9.70
C ARG A 124 3.71 11.91 -10.52
N ASP A 125 2.50 12.44 -10.35
CA ASP A 125 2.09 13.68 -10.98
C ASP A 125 2.56 14.93 -10.22
N GLY A 126 3.32 14.74 -9.13
CA GLY A 126 3.81 15.85 -8.32
C GLY A 126 2.83 16.36 -7.30
N GLN A 127 1.59 15.88 -7.31
CA GLN A 127 0.58 16.29 -6.35
C GLN A 127 0.81 15.61 -5.00
N PRO A 128 0.31 16.20 -3.89
CA PRO A 128 0.44 15.56 -2.59
C PRO A 128 -0.19 14.16 -2.59
N ALA A 129 0.49 13.22 -1.95
CA ALA A 129 0.02 11.86 -1.84
C ALA A 129 0.39 11.30 -0.48
N ASP A 130 -0.44 10.38 0.03
CA ASP A 130 -0.25 9.78 1.33
C ASP A 130 0.25 8.36 1.22
N CYS A 131 1.28 8.03 1.99
CA CYS A 131 1.81 6.68 2.11
C CYS A 131 1.67 6.28 3.57
N ILE A 132 0.67 5.47 3.89
CA ILE A 132 0.32 5.17 5.28
C ILE A 132 0.46 3.67 5.54
N LEU A 133 1.22 3.35 6.59
CA LEU A 133 1.39 1.98 7.04
C LEU A 133 0.42 1.74 8.20
N LEU A 134 -0.46 0.76 8.03
CA LEU A 134 -1.39 0.34 9.08
C LEU A 134 -0.76 -0.80 9.87
N TYR A 135 -0.45 -0.52 11.11
CA TYR A 135 0.28 -1.43 11.98
C TYR A 135 -0.69 -2.02 13.01
N GLY A 136 -0.60 -3.32 13.26
CA GLY A 136 -1.46 -3.97 14.23
C GLY A 136 -0.69 -4.97 15.07
N GLY A 137 -1.33 -5.53 16.09
CA GLY A 137 -0.70 -6.48 17.00
C GLY A 137 -0.10 -7.68 16.29
N LYS A 138 -0.74 -8.14 15.21
CA LYS A 138 -0.24 -9.28 14.45
C LYS A 138 1.03 -8.97 13.68
N ASP A 139 1.33 -7.69 13.51
CA ASP A 139 2.50 -7.26 12.75
C ASP A 139 3.76 -7.17 13.62
N VAL A 140 3.64 -7.43 14.91
CA VAL A 140 4.79 -7.32 15.82
C VAL A 140 5.95 -8.21 15.39
N VAL A 141 5.65 -9.49 15.07
CA VAL A 141 6.70 -10.43 14.65
C VAL A 141 7.30 -9.97 13.32
N THR A 142 6.46 -9.58 12.37
CA THR A 142 6.92 -9.09 11.07
C THR A 142 7.74 -7.82 11.23
N ASN A 143 7.32 -6.93 12.12
CA ASN A 143 8.03 -5.70 12.38
C ASN A 143 9.42 -5.96 12.97
N ARG A 144 9.53 -6.90 13.90
CA ARG A 144 10.83 -7.29 14.45
C ARG A 144 11.74 -7.85 13.38
N PHE A 145 11.21 -8.74 12.55
CA PHE A 145 11.96 -9.31 11.44
C PHE A 145 12.43 -8.20 10.49
N PHE A 146 11.57 -7.25 10.21
CA PHE A 146 11.85 -6.12 9.34
C PHE A 146 13.01 -5.28 9.89
N ILE A 147 12.95 -4.97 11.17
CA ILE A 147 13.98 -4.16 11.83
C ILE A 147 15.31 -4.93 11.93
N GLU A 148 15.27 -6.22 12.27
CA GLU A 148 16.46 -7.05 12.36
C GLU A 148 17.13 -7.18 10.99
N LYS A 149 16.33 -7.37 9.94
CA LYS A 149 16.84 -7.44 8.59
C LYS A 149 17.51 -6.13 8.19
N ASP A 150 16.93 -5.02 8.60
CA ASP A 150 17.50 -3.71 8.36
C ASP A 150 18.84 -3.56 9.06
N ASP A 151 18.93 -4.01 10.32
CA ASP A 151 20.17 -3.96 11.07
C ASP A 151 21.26 -4.83 10.43
N GLU A 152 20.90 -6.00 9.93
CA GLU A 152 21.84 -6.89 9.27
C GLU A 152 22.38 -6.31 7.97
N ASN A 153 21.57 -5.59 7.27
CA ASN A 153 21.93 -5.10 5.95
C ASN A 153 22.59 -3.73 5.95
N ASP A 154 22.85 -3.14 7.07
CA ASP A 154 23.57 -1.87 7.17
C ASP A 154 23.40 -0.90 6.00
N ALA A 155 23.03 -1.43 4.86
CA ALA A 155 22.84 -0.67 3.66
C ALA A 155 21.51 0.08 3.65
N LEU A 156 20.63 -0.30 4.53
CA LEU A 156 19.36 0.40 4.67
C LEU A 156 19.65 1.65 5.49
N ASP A 157 19.22 2.76 4.97
CA ASP A 157 19.63 3.98 5.63
C ASP A 157 18.92 4.16 6.97
N GLU A 158 19.62 4.90 7.78
CA GLU A 158 19.25 5.24 9.14
C GLU A 158 17.88 5.87 9.21
N GLU A 159 17.58 6.69 8.22
CA GLU A 159 16.31 7.39 8.14
C GLU A 159 15.14 6.44 7.95
N THR A 160 15.34 5.41 7.15
CA THR A 160 14.30 4.39 6.93
C THR A 160 14.01 3.64 8.22
N ARG A 161 15.05 3.25 8.95
CA ARG A 161 14.89 2.59 10.24
C ARG A 161 14.15 3.47 11.22
N ARG A 162 14.50 4.74 11.24
CA ARG A 162 13.87 5.71 12.12
C ARG A 162 12.39 5.87 11.80
N LEU A 163 12.05 5.89 10.52
CA LEU A 163 10.67 6.00 10.08
C LEU A 163 9.81 4.85 10.64
N VAL A 164 10.36 3.64 10.63
CA VAL A 164 9.65 2.47 11.15
C VAL A 164 9.51 2.54 12.68
N ARG A 165 10.54 2.98 13.38
CA ARG A 165 10.58 2.96 14.85
C ARG A 165 9.81 4.10 15.50
N GLU A 166 9.89 5.29 14.94
CA GLU A 166 9.32 6.48 15.57
C GLU A 166 7.82 6.47 15.65
N LYS A 167 7.18 5.65 14.85
CA LYS A 167 5.72 5.61 14.80
C LYS A 167 5.12 4.55 15.70
N ASP A 168 5.95 3.80 16.38
CA ASP A 168 5.50 2.85 17.39
C ASP A 168 5.17 3.54 18.75
#